data_233085b7d1e403288834ddc24ddecbaa
#
_entry.id   233085b7d1e403288834ddc24ddecbaa
#
_cell.length_a   1.000
_cell.length_b   1.000
_cell.length_c   1.000
_cell.angle_alpha   90.00
_cell.angle_beta   90.00
_cell.angle_gamma   90.00
#
_symmetry.space_group_name_H-M   'P 1'
#
loop_
_entity.id
_entity.type
_entity.pdbx_description
1 polymer ?
#
loop_
_entity_poly.entity_id
_entity_poly.type
_entity_poly.pdbx_seq_one_letter_code
_entity_poly.pdbx_strand_id
1 'polypeptide(L)'
;VQRMVGREITKRYVKKKIDIGEVVFEAKNVSAAPKVVDCSISVKRGEIVGLSGLMGSGRTEFARAMVGLDPRQSGEISVKGQKVEVRLPGDALNAGFAYLAENRSDSLIYPLGVAPNITIGDLDQVLKGGRIDRQREAEVGEEYVDNLSISTAGVWQPVRNLSGGNQQKVAIARWIYSNVDIFILDEPTRGIDVGAKVEVYELMARLLEEGKAIILISSELPEIVKLSDRVFVMHKGKTVAEYEGEEITQENIMYSATGQE
;
A
#
# COMPACT_ATOMS: atom_id res chain seq x y z
N VAL A 1 -18.19 21.42 -6.11
CA VAL A 1 -18.06 20.33 -5.13
C VAL A 1 -16.63 19.78 -5.17
N GLN A 2 -16.07 19.36 -6.32
CA GLN A 2 -14.69 18.80 -6.42
C GLN A 2 -13.58 19.75 -5.94
N ARG A 3 -13.69 21.05 -6.16
CA ARG A 3 -12.70 22.08 -5.68
C ARG A 3 -12.75 22.33 -4.17
N MET A 4 -13.84 22.02 -3.49
CA MET A 4 -13.97 22.21 -2.03
C MET A 4 -13.39 21.02 -1.26
N VAL A 5 -13.59 19.79 -1.73
CA VAL A 5 -13.09 18.57 -1.07
C VAL A 5 -11.54 18.52 -1.08
N GLY A 6 -10.91 18.86 -2.20
CA GLY A 6 -9.45 18.90 -2.28
C GLY A 6 -8.79 19.94 -1.37
N ARG A 7 -9.46 21.11 -1.13
CA ARG A 7 -8.94 22.16 -0.23
C ARG A 7 -9.09 21.83 1.26
N GLU A 8 -10.07 21.01 1.66
CA GLU A 8 -10.25 20.61 3.07
C GLU A 8 -9.23 19.54 3.48
N ILE A 9 -8.94 18.57 2.62
CA ILE A 9 -7.92 17.54 2.88
C ILE A 9 -6.54 18.19 3.04
N THR A 10 -6.20 19.17 2.19
CA THR A 10 -4.92 19.88 2.25
C THR A 10 -4.72 20.69 3.52
N LYS A 11 -5.78 21.08 4.24
CA LYS A 11 -5.66 21.85 5.48
C LYS A 11 -5.50 20.98 6.74
N ARG A 12 -5.91 19.69 6.70
CA ARG A 12 -6.00 18.84 7.90
C ARG A 12 -4.80 17.92 8.11
N TYR A 13 -4.05 17.58 7.08
CA TYR A 13 -2.87 16.71 7.19
C TYR A 13 -1.61 17.46 6.74
N VAL A 14 -0.60 17.48 7.58
CA VAL A 14 0.74 17.98 7.26
C VAL A 14 1.69 16.81 7.25
N LYS A 15 2.35 16.57 6.11
CA LYS A 15 3.36 15.52 5.99
C LYS A 15 4.50 15.81 6.96
N LYS A 16 4.83 14.84 7.82
CA LYS A 16 5.98 14.92 8.71
C LYS A 16 7.27 14.73 7.90
N LYS A 17 8.31 15.48 8.26
CA LYS A 17 9.64 15.26 7.70
C LYS A 17 10.28 14.07 8.41
N ILE A 18 10.58 13.04 7.66
CA ILE A 18 11.19 11.80 8.13
C ILE A 18 12.53 11.65 7.42
N ASP A 19 13.54 11.14 8.11
CA ASP A 19 14.84 10.86 7.52
C ASP A 19 14.74 9.66 6.58
N ILE A 20 15.00 9.91 5.30
CA ILE A 20 15.00 8.88 4.26
C ILE A 20 16.36 8.17 4.28
N GLY A 21 16.31 6.83 4.38
CA GLY A 21 17.48 5.97 4.44
C GLY A 21 17.92 5.41 3.09
N GLU A 22 18.47 4.18 3.15
CA GLU A 22 18.92 3.41 1.99
C GLU A 22 17.74 2.81 1.19
N VAL A 23 18.01 2.38 -0.05
CA VAL A 23 17.04 1.64 -0.87
C VAL A 23 16.75 0.28 -0.23
N VAL A 24 15.49 0.03 0.11
CA VAL A 24 15.03 -1.23 0.73
C VAL A 24 14.26 -2.13 -0.22
N PHE A 25 13.73 -1.56 -1.31
CA PHE A 25 13.05 -2.33 -2.36
C PHE A 25 13.37 -1.76 -3.73
N GLU A 26 13.56 -2.65 -4.68
CA GLU A 26 13.78 -2.28 -6.07
C GLU A 26 13.19 -3.35 -6.99
N ALA A 27 12.42 -2.90 -7.98
CA ALA A 27 11.97 -3.69 -9.11
C ALA A 27 12.58 -3.11 -10.38
N LYS A 28 13.32 -3.92 -11.14
CA LYS A 28 14.04 -3.50 -12.35
C LYS A 28 13.54 -4.24 -13.57
N ASN A 29 13.25 -3.49 -14.63
CA ASN A 29 12.93 -3.99 -15.98
C ASN A 29 11.81 -5.05 -15.96
N VAL A 30 10.82 -4.86 -15.09
CA VAL A 30 9.69 -5.77 -14.92
C VAL A 30 8.77 -5.68 -16.12
N SER A 31 8.48 -6.85 -16.70
CA SER A 31 7.45 -6.99 -17.72
C SER A 31 6.44 -8.06 -17.34
N ALA A 32 5.16 -7.75 -17.52
CA ALA A 32 4.02 -8.63 -17.29
C ALA A 32 2.93 -8.33 -18.32
N ALA A 33 2.75 -9.26 -19.28
CA ALA A 33 1.77 -9.06 -20.34
C ALA A 33 0.33 -9.01 -19.81
N PRO A 34 -0.57 -8.28 -20.50
CA PRO A 34 -0.30 -7.47 -21.71
C PRO A 34 0.06 -6.01 -21.40
N LYS A 35 0.07 -5.58 -20.12
CA LYS A 35 0.01 -4.16 -19.78
C LYS A 35 1.28 -3.58 -19.15
N VAL A 36 2.26 -4.39 -18.82
CA VAL A 36 3.51 -3.93 -18.18
C VAL A 36 4.69 -4.25 -19.06
N VAL A 37 5.47 -3.24 -19.43
CA VAL A 37 6.59 -3.35 -20.36
C VAL A 37 7.79 -2.58 -19.80
N ASP A 38 8.79 -3.31 -19.32
CA ASP A 38 10.07 -2.74 -18.88
C ASP A 38 9.95 -1.65 -17.80
N CYS A 39 9.12 -1.91 -16.78
CA CYS A 39 8.89 -0.98 -15.69
C CYS A 39 9.92 -1.14 -14.57
N SER A 40 10.36 -0.01 -14.03
CA SER A 40 11.28 0.02 -12.88
C SER A 40 10.77 0.99 -11.81
N ILE A 41 10.96 0.63 -10.53
CA ILE A 41 10.65 1.46 -9.36
C ILE A 41 11.58 1.07 -8.21
N SER A 42 11.92 2.03 -7.37
CA SER A 42 12.64 1.78 -6.13
C SER A 42 12.04 2.58 -4.99
N VAL A 43 12.13 2.08 -3.76
CA VAL A 43 11.74 2.83 -2.56
C VAL A 43 12.79 2.67 -1.47
N LYS A 44 13.03 3.77 -0.74
CA LYS A 44 13.97 3.86 0.36
C LYS A 44 13.27 3.69 1.69
N ARG A 45 14.00 3.34 2.73
CA ARG A 45 13.51 3.29 4.10
C ARG A 45 12.99 4.66 4.53
N GLY A 46 11.78 4.70 5.11
CA GLY A 46 11.14 5.95 5.55
C GLY A 46 10.58 6.81 4.41
N GLU A 47 10.45 6.26 3.20
CA GLU A 47 10.01 6.98 2.01
C GLU A 47 8.60 6.57 1.56
N ILE A 48 7.83 7.53 1.06
CA ILE A 48 6.65 7.26 0.22
C ILE A 48 7.01 7.55 -1.24
N VAL A 49 6.96 6.51 -2.06
CA VAL A 49 7.07 6.65 -3.52
C VAL A 49 5.68 6.57 -4.13
N GLY A 50 5.26 7.63 -4.81
CA GLY A 50 4.02 7.65 -5.60
C GLY A 50 4.21 6.92 -6.93
N LEU A 51 3.27 6.05 -7.29
CA LEU A 51 3.18 5.47 -8.63
C LEU A 51 1.93 6.05 -9.30
N SER A 52 2.12 6.99 -10.21
CA SER A 52 1.07 7.74 -10.88
C SER A 52 0.95 7.38 -12.37
N GLY A 53 -0.11 7.84 -13.02
CA GLY A 53 -0.40 7.62 -14.44
C GLY A 53 -1.90 7.64 -14.72
N LEU A 54 -2.29 7.71 -15.97
CA LEU A 54 -3.70 7.67 -16.37
C LEU A 54 -4.34 6.30 -16.08
N MET A 55 -5.67 6.27 -16.06
CA MET A 55 -6.42 5.02 -15.98
C MET A 55 -5.99 4.08 -17.11
N GLY A 56 -5.68 2.82 -16.76
CA GLY A 56 -5.19 1.82 -17.71
C GLY A 56 -3.70 1.95 -18.07
N SER A 57 -2.92 2.79 -17.39
CA SER A 57 -1.47 2.91 -17.62
C SER A 57 -0.66 1.67 -17.16
N GLY A 58 -1.26 0.74 -16.40
CA GLY A 58 -0.61 -0.50 -15.96
C GLY A 58 -0.12 -0.49 -14.50
N ARG A 59 -0.45 0.52 -13.70
CA ARG A 59 0.01 0.67 -12.29
C ARG A 59 -0.35 -0.54 -11.42
N THR A 60 -1.63 -0.90 -11.39
CA THR A 60 -2.14 -2.06 -10.62
C THR A 60 -1.52 -3.36 -11.11
N GLU A 61 -1.44 -3.55 -12.43
CA GLU A 61 -0.82 -4.74 -13.03
C GLU A 61 0.68 -4.83 -12.68
N PHE A 62 1.38 -3.70 -12.66
CA PHE A 62 2.78 -3.65 -12.22
C PHE A 62 2.91 -4.02 -10.73
N ALA A 63 2.08 -3.45 -9.85
CA ALA A 63 2.06 -3.81 -8.44
C ALA A 63 1.78 -5.30 -8.23
N ARG A 64 0.79 -5.86 -8.93
CA ARG A 64 0.43 -7.27 -8.86
C ARG A 64 1.54 -8.20 -9.37
N ALA A 65 2.26 -7.79 -10.43
CA ALA A 65 3.40 -8.53 -10.94
C ALA A 65 4.60 -8.52 -9.96
N MET A 66 4.80 -7.40 -9.23
CA MET A 66 5.84 -7.32 -8.21
C MET A 66 5.62 -8.33 -7.07
N VAL A 67 4.36 -8.54 -6.65
CA VAL A 67 4.03 -9.44 -5.53
C VAL A 67 3.67 -10.87 -5.97
N GLY A 68 3.79 -11.20 -7.25
CA GLY A 68 3.52 -12.56 -7.74
C GLY A 68 2.02 -12.93 -7.82
N LEU A 69 1.12 -11.93 -7.82
CA LEU A 69 -0.31 -12.13 -8.11
C LEU A 69 -0.56 -12.32 -9.60
N ASP A 70 0.21 -11.62 -10.44
CA ASP A 70 0.20 -11.81 -11.88
C ASP A 70 1.58 -12.33 -12.33
N PRO A 71 1.63 -13.22 -13.35
CA PRO A 71 2.89 -13.82 -13.79
C PRO A 71 3.81 -12.76 -14.42
N ARG A 72 5.04 -12.67 -13.89
CA ARG A 72 6.11 -11.84 -14.44
C ARG A 72 6.84 -12.59 -15.56
N GLN A 73 7.04 -11.92 -16.70
CA GLN A 73 7.77 -12.48 -17.85
C GLN A 73 9.27 -12.20 -17.76
N SER A 74 9.65 -11.03 -17.25
CA SER A 74 11.04 -10.61 -17.07
C SER A 74 11.17 -9.62 -15.92
N GLY A 75 12.41 -9.26 -15.62
CA GLY A 75 12.78 -8.29 -14.58
C GLY A 75 13.18 -8.93 -13.26
N GLU A 76 13.72 -8.11 -12.40
CA GLU A 76 14.28 -8.52 -11.12
C GLU A 76 13.66 -7.74 -9.97
N ILE A 77 13.50 -8.41 -8.83
CA ILE A 77 13.10 -7.79 -7.58
C ILE A 77 14.21 -7.98 -6.57
N SER A 78 14.56 -6.91 -5.87
CA SER A 78 15.53 -6.93 -4.78
C SER A 78 14.94 -6.31 -3.53
N VAL A 79 15.20 -6.92 -2.38
CA VAL A 79 14.84 -6.41 -1.06
C VAL A 79 16.12 -6.26 -0.24
N LYS A 80 16.38 -5.07 0.30
CA LYS A 80 17.61 -4.73 1.05
C LYS A 80 18.88 -5.14 0.30
N GLY A 81 18.89 -4.88 -1.02
CA GLY A 81 20.01 -5.19 -1.91
C GLY A 81 20.17 -6.67 -2.30
N GLN A 82 19.34 -7.56 -1.80
CA GLN A 82 19.34 -8.98 -2.14
C GLN A 82 18.25 -9.30 -3.16
N LYS A 83 18.63 -9.97 -4.25
CA LYS A 83 17.68 -10.45 -5.24
C LYS A 83 16.76 -11.50 -4.62
N VAL A 84 15.47 -11.34 -4.83
CA VAL A 84 14.43 -12.26 -4.36
C VAL A 84 13.63 -12.83 -5.53
N GLU A 85 13.32 -14.12 -5.46
CA GLU A 85 12.48 -14.76 -6.45
C GLU A 85 11.03 -14.76 -5.94
N VAL A 86 10.17 -14.04 -6.65
CA VAL A 86 8.76 -13.89 -6.29
C VAL A 86 7.92 -14.49 -7.39
N ARG A 87 7.33 -15.65 -7.13
CA ARG A 87 6.42 -16.37 -8.04
C ARG A 87 4.97 -16.35 -7.54
N LEU A 88 4.81 -16.31 -6.22
CA LEU A 88 3.53 -16.32 -5.52
C LEU A 88 3.51 -15.23 -4.45
N PRO A 89 2.33 -14.75 -4.02
CA PRO A 89 2.22 -13.72 -2.98
C PRO A 89 2.91 -14.08 -1.65
N GLY A 90 2.95 -15.38 -1.31
CA GLY A 90 3.68 -15.86 -0.14
C GLY A 90 5.19 -15.58 -0.20
N ASP A 91 5.80 -15.61 -1.39
CA ASP A 91 7.23 -15.30 -1.57
C ASP A 91 7.50 -13.82 -1.27
N ALA A 92 6.59 -12.92 -1.71
CA ALA A 92 6.66 -11.49 -1.40
C ALA A 92 6.57 -11.24 0.11
N LEU A 93 5.62 -11.89 0.77
CA LEU A 93 5.42 -11.79 2.21
C LEU A 93 6.66 -12.27 2.99
N ASN A 94 7.22 -13.43 2.60
CA ASN A 94 8.46 -13.97 3.18
C ASN A 94 9.67 -13.06 2.94
N ALA A 95 9.67 -12.30 1.84
CA ALA A 95 10.71 -11.30 1.52
C ALA A 95 10.47 -9.95 2.23
N GLY A 96 9.39 -9.79 2.99
CA GLY A 96 9.10 -8.62 3.81
C GLY A 96 8.33 -7.50 3.11
N PHE A 97 7.57 -7.80 2.04
CA PHE A 97 6.70 -6.82 1.39
C PHE A 97 5.31 -7.38 1.08
N ALA A 98 4.30 -6.51 1.13
CA ALA A 98 2.90 -6.88 0.96
C ALA A 98 2.16 -5.88 0.06
N TYR A 99 1.06 -6.35 -0.53
CA TYR A 99 0.20 -5.58 -1.41
C TYR A 99 -1.21 -5.46 -0.84
N LEU A 100 -1.67 -4.23 -0.73
CA LEU A 100 -3.06 -3.89 -0.43
C LEU A 100 -3.78 -3.60 -1.74
N ALA A 101 -4.75 -4.43 -2.07
CA ALA A 101 -5.49 -4.32 -3.32
C ALA A 101 -6.49 -3.14 -3.30
N GLU A 102 -6.73 -2.56 -4.47
CA GLU A 102 -7.72 -1.50 -4.71
C GLU A 102 -9.12 -1.87 -4.18
N ASN A 103 -9.56 -3.10 -4.44
CA ASN A 103 -10.83 -3.59 -3.94
C ASN A 103 -10.66 -4.24 -2.57
N ARG A 104 -11.37 -3.72 -1.56
CA ARG A 104 -11.35 -4.28 -0.21
C ARG A 104 -11.80 -5.74 -0.13
N SER A 105 -12.68 -6.18 -1.05
CA SER A 105 -13.08 -7.59 -1.16
C SER A 105 -11.93 -8.55 -1.48
N ASP A 106 -10.85 -8.05 -2.10
CA ASP A 106 -9.68 -8.85 -2.42
C ASP A 106 -8.68 -8.87 -1.25
N SER A 107 -8.82 -7.91 -0.34
CA SER A 107 -7.96 -7.78 0.85
C SER A 107 -8.61 -8.32 2.12
N LEU A 108 -9.93 -8.49 2.20
CA LEU A 108 -10.66 -8.86 3.42
C LEU A 108 -11.57 -10.08 3.21
N ILE A 109 -11.65 -10.91 4.23
CA ILE A 109 -12.61 -12.02 4.28
C ILE A 109 -13.86 -11.52 5.02
N TYR A 110 -14.81 -10.98 4.28
CA TYR A 110 -15.98 -10.26 4.79
C TYR A 110 -16.82 -10.98 5.86
N PRO A 111 -17.03 -12.30 5.81
CA PRO A 111 -17.77 -13.01 6.84
C PRO A 111 -17.01 -13.17 8.16
N LEU A 112 -15.68 -13.05 8.14
CA LEU A 112 -14.84 -13.20 9.33
C LEU A 112 -14.80 -11.89 10.13
N GLY A 113 -14.52 -12.03 11.44
CA GLY A 113 -14.32 -10.91 12.36
C GLY A 113 -13.04 -10.11 12.09
N VAL A 114 -12.87 -9.05 12.86
CA VAL A 114 -11.68 -8.19 12.83
C VAL A 114 -10.42 -8.98 13.15
N ALA A 115 -10.40 -9.69 14.30
CA ALA A 115 -9.23 -10.46 14.73
C ALA A 115 -8.80 -11.52 13.70
N PRO A 116 -9.67 -12.42 13.19
CA PRO A 116 -9.28 -13.35 12.15
C PRO A 116 -8.80 -12.71 10.86
N ASN A 117 -9.34 -11.52 10.50
CA ASN A 117 -8.86 -10.80 9.32
C ASN A 117 -7.45 -10.23 9.50
N ILE A 118 -7.04 -9.91 10.71
CA ILE A 118 -5.69 -9.45 11.03
C ILE A 118 -4.75 -10.64 11.11
N THR A 119 -5.08 -11.65 11.91
CA THR A 119 -4.18 -12.76 12.26
C THR A 119 -3.91 -13.71 11.09
N ILE A 120 -4.78 -13.75 10.07
CA ILE A 120 -4.53 -14.55 8.86
C ILE A 120 -3.27 -14.10 8.11
N GLY A 121 -2.75 -12.92 8.39
CA GLY A 121 -1.49 -12.42 7.82
C GLY A 121 -0.27 -13.21 8.29
N ASP A 122 -0.31 -13.76 9.52
CA ASP A 122 0.72 -14.62 10.10
C ASP A 122 0.09 -15.52 11.17
N LEU A 123 -0.46 -16.66 10.75
CA LEU A 123 -1.16 -17.57 11.63
C LEU A 123 -0.25 -18.23 12.67
N ASP A 124 1.04 -18.36 12.40
CA ASP A 124 1.98 -19.02 13.33
C ASP A 124 2.03 -18.33 14.69
N GLN A 125 1.81 -17.01 14.73
CA GLN A 125 1.80 -16.23 15.96
C GLN A 125 0.60 -16.50 16.87
N VAL A 126 -0.46 -17.13 16.34
CA VAL A 126 -1.69 -17.48 17.09
C VAL A 126 -1.95 -19.00 17.12
N LEU A 127 -0.98 -19.81 16.67
CA LEU A 127 -1.09 -21.26 16.74
C LEU A 127 -0.59 -21.79 18.08
N LYS A 128 -1.34 -22.75 18.66
CA LYS A 128 -0.95 -23.55 19.82
C LYS A 128 -1.31 -25.01 19.58
N GLY A 129 -0.29 -25.86 19.53
CA GLY A 129 -0.52 -27.28 19.27
C GLY A 129 -1.19 -27.58 17.93
N GLY A 130 -0.89 -26.79 16.88
CA GLY A 130 -1.44 -26.93 15.53
C GLY A 130 -2.88 -26.45 15.35
N ARG A 131 -3.42 -25.71 16.34
CA ARG A 131 -4.76 -25.11 16.28
C ARG A 131 -4.68 -23.63 16.64
N ILE A 132 -5.60 -22.84 16.08
CA ILE A 132 -5.72 -21.41 16.43
C ILE A 132 -6.12 -21.29 17.91
N ASP A 133 -5.28 -20.60 18.67
CA ASP A 133 -5.59 -20.16 20.04
C ASP A 133 -6.51 -18.96 19.98
N ARG A 134 -7.80 -19.18 20.19
CA ARG A 134 -8.84 -18.15 20.12
C ARG A 134 -8.66 -17.03 21.13
N GLN A 135 -8.08 -17.31 22.30
CA GLN A 135 -7.79 -16.27 23.28
C GLN A 135 -6.66 -15.37 22.75
N ARG A 136 -5.56 -15.95 22.26
CA ARG A 136 -4.46 -15.18 21.68
C ARG A 136 -4.88 -14.40 20.44
N GLU A 137 -5.73 -14.98 19.60
CA GLU A 137 -6.30 -14.31 18.41
C GLU A 137 -7.14 -13.08 18.83
N ALA A 138 -7.94 -13.20 19.91
CA ALA A 138 -8.72 -12.08 20.46
C ALA A 138 -7.81 -10.98 21.01
N GLU A 139 -6.79 -11.34 21.81
CA GLU A 139 -5.81 -10.38 22.37
C GLU A 139 -5.12 -9.57 21.27
N VAL A 140 -4.67 -10.24 20.20
CA VAL A 140 -4.10 -9.56 19.03
C VAL A 140 -5.13 -8.63 18.38
N GLY A 141 -6.36 -9.12 18.19
CA GLY A 141 -7.43 -8.30 17.63
C GLY A 141 -7.70 -7.03 18.43
N GLU A 142 -7.76 -7.13 19.75
CA GLU A 142 -7.97 -6.00 20.67
C GLU A 142 -6.80 -5.01 20.60
N GLU A 143 -5.57 -5.50 20.62
CA GLU A 143 -4.37 -4.67 20.48
C GLU A 143 -4.42 -3.82 19.19
N TYR A 144 -4.74 -4.42 18.05
CA TYR A 144 -4.81 -3.69 16.78
C TYR A 144 -6.04 -2.78 16.68
N VAL A 145 -7.16 -3.14 17.28
CA VAL A 145 -8.35 -2.29 17.39
C VAL A 145 -8.00 -1.00 18.12
N ASP A 146 -7.30 -1.10 19.23
CA ASP A 146 -6.89 0.05 20.04
C ASP A 146 -5.81 0.87 19.33
N ASN A 147 -4.73 0.23 18.87
CA ASN A 147 -3.58 0.89 18.24
C ASN A 147 -3.95 1.67 16.97
N LEU A 148 -4.91 1.16 16.19
CA LEU A 148 -5.35 1.79 14.94
C LEU A 148 -6.71 2.51 15.08
N SER A 149 -7.25 2.58 16.30
CA SER A 149 -8.55 3.19 16.57
C SER A 149 -9.64 2.66 15.62
N ILE A 150 -9.75 1.33 15.48
CA ILE A 150 -10.75 0.69 14.65
C ILE A 150 -12.10 0.72 15.37
N SER A 151 -13.09 1.42 14.81
CA SER A 151 -14.43 1.45 15.39
C SER A 151 -15.17 0.15 15.08
N THR A 152 -15.36 -0.68 16.11
CA THR A 152 -16.03 -1.98 16.05
C THR A 152 -16.77 -2.26 17.34
N ALA A 153 -17.81 -3.12 17.30
CA ALA A 153 -18.51 -3.60 18.51
C ALA A 153 -17.72 -4.72 19.22
N GLY A 154 -16.62 -5.20 18.63
CA GLY A 154 -15.74 -6.22 19.19
C GLY A 154 -14.97 -6.94 18.10
N VAL A 155 -13.89 -7.63 18.50
CA VAL A 155 -12.93 -8.26 17.56
C VAL A 155 -13.51 -9.39 16.72
N TRP A 156 -14.64 -9.93 17.11
CA TRP A 156 -15.39 -10.96 16.37
C TRP A 156 -16.47 -10.40 15.45
N GLN A 157 -16.69 -9.07 15.45
CA GLN A 157 -17.63 -8.46 14.52
C GLN A 157 -17.18 -8.69 13.08
N PRO A 158 -18.04 -9.26 12.20
CA PRO A 158 -17.72 -9.44 10.78
C PRO A 158 -17.33 -8.11 10.12
N VAL A 159 -16.21 -8.11 9.40
CA VAL A 159 -15.67 -6.86 8.82
C VAL A 159 -16.60 -6.23 7.78
N ARG A 160 -17.52 -6.98 7.18
CA ARG A 160 -18.57 -6.44 6.30
C ARG A 160 -19.46 -5.41 6.99
N ASN A 161 -19.57 -5.44 8.33
CA ASN A 161 -20.40 -4.54 9.11
C ASN A 161 -19.67 -3.25 9.54
N LEU A 162 -18.39 -3.12 9.19
CA LEU A 162 -17.60 -1.93 9.46
C LEU A 162 -17.77 -0.88 8.37
N SER A 163 -17.52 0.39 8.72
CA SER A 163 -17.38 1.45 7.71
C SER A 163 -16.19 1.20 6.79
N GLY A 164 -16.18 1.79 5.58
CA GLY A 164 -15.08 1.63 4.63
C GLY A 164 -13.70 2.00 5.20
N GLY A 165 -13.62 3.06 6.00
CA GLY A 165 -12.38 3.47 6.66
C GLY A 165 -11.88 2.44 7.69
N ASN A 166 -12.78 1.85 8.48
CA ASN A 166 -12.41 0.80 9.44
C ASN A 166 -12.04 -0.51 8.72
N GLN A 167 -12.72 -0.86 7.63
CA GLN A 167 -12.29 -1.99 6.78
C GLN A 167 -10.88 -1.78 6.25
N GLN A 168 -10.55 -0.57 5.81
CA GLN A 168 -9.22 -0.23 5.32
C GLN A 168 -8.14 -0.39 6.40
N LYS A 169 -8.44 0.10 7.62
CA LYS A 169 -7.53 -0.08 8.77
C LYS A 169 -7.29 -1.56 9.10
N VAL A 170 -8.33 -2.40 9.06
CA VAL A 170 -8.20 -3.86 9.26
C VAL A 170 -7.31 -4.49 8.17
N ALA A 171 -7.48 -4.08 6.91
CA ALA A 171 -6.67 -4.59 5.82
C ALA A 171 -5.18 -4.21 5.95
N ILE A 172 -4.89 -2.98 6.39
CA ILE A 172 -3.51 -2.54 6.67
C ILE A 172 -2.96 -3.23 7.93
N ALA A 173 -3.78 -3.37 8.98
CA ALA A 173 -3.41 -4.06 10.22
C ALA A 173 -2.90 -5.48 9.97
N ARG A 174 -3.48 -6.23 9.04
CA ARG A 174 -3.01 -7.54 8.62
C ARG A 174 -1.54 -7.53 8.22
N TRP A 175 -1.13 -6.55 7.39
CA TRP A 175 0.24 -6.47 6.90
C TRP A 175 1.22 -5.96 7.96
N ILE A 176 0.75 -5.09 8.88
CA ILE A 176 1.53 -4.69 10.05
C ILE A 176 1.77 -5.92 10.95
N TYR A 177 0.73 -6.71 11.20
CA TYR A 177 0.82 -7.95 11.99
C TYR A 177 1.77 -8.98 11.36
N SER A 178 1.80 -9.06 10.03
CA SER A 178 2.75 -9.90 9.28
C SER A 178 4.20 -9.35 9.30
N ASN A 179 4.45 -8.25 10.00
CA ASN A 179 5.76 -7.63 10.18
C ASN A 179 6.52 -7.36 8.87
N VAL A 180 5.81 -6.93 7.83
CA VAL A 180 6.46 -6.51 6.58
C VAL A 180 7.12 -5.13 6.74
N ASP A 181 8.15 -4.89 5.93
CA ASP A 181 8.86 -3.61 5.92
C ASP A 181 8.45 -2.70 4.76
N ILE A 182 7.88 -3.27 3.70
CA ILE A 182 7.52 -2.55 2.48
C ILE A 182 6.04 -2.79 2.18
N PHE A 183 5.28 -1.69 2.04
CA PHE A 183 3.85 -1.68 1.78
C PHE A 183 3.58 -1.15 0.38
N ILE A 184 2.97 -1.94 -0.48
CA ILE A 184 2.44 -1.50 -1.77
C ILE A 184 0.95 -1.28 -1.58
N LEU A 185 0.51 -0.02 -1.56
CA LEU A 185 -0.85 0.39 -1.26
C LEU A 185 -1.53 0.88 -2.55
N ASP A 186 -2.47 0.09 -3.08
CA ASP A 186 -3.21 0.44 -4.29
C ASP A 186 -4.55 1.06 -3.93
N GLU A 187 -4.72 2.35 -4.22
CA GLU A 187 -5.90 3.17 -3.94
C GLU A 187 -6.39 3.07 -2.47
N PRO A 188 -5.50 3.25 -1.46
CA PRO A 188 -5.82 2.95 -0.06
C PRO A 188 -6.93 3.83 0.53
N THR A 189 -7.24 4.94 -0.12
CA THR A 189 -8.25 5.91 0.35
C THR A 189 -9.51 5.93 -0.51
N ARG A 190 -9.61 5.02 -1.48
CA ARG A 190 -10.75 4.98 -2.40
C ARG A 190 -12.05 4.57 -1.68
N GLY A 191 -13.08 5.37 -1.89
CA GLY A 191 -14.43 5.07 -1.37
C GLY A 191 -14.55 5.17 0.16
N ILE A 192 -13.69 5.93 0.81
CA ILE A 192 -13.82 6.31 2.23
C ILE A 192 -14.06 7.82 2.36
N ASP A 193 -14.62 8.25 3.47
CA ASP A 193 -14.90 9.65 3.75
C ASP A 193 -13.61 10.44 4.07
N VAL A 194 -13.72 11.77 4.05
CA VAL A 194 -12.57 12.68 4.24
C VAL A 194 -11.89 12.51 5.59
N GLY A 195 -12.66 12.20 6.65
CA GLY A 195 -12.11 11.97 7.98
C GLY A 195 -11.26 10.69 8.00
N ALA A 196 -11.82 9.61 7.47
CA ALA A 196 -11.11 8.33 7.36
C ALA A 196 -9.86 8.41 6.47
N LYS A 197 -9.84 9.24 5.42
CA LYS A 197 -8.62 9.48 4.62
C LYS A 197 -7.49 10.03 5.48
N VAL A 198 -7.78 11.01 6.34
CA VAL A 198 -6.77 11.60 7.24
C VAL A 198 -6.21 10.54 8.18
N GLU A 199 -7.06 9.67 8.73
CA GLU A 199 -6.61 8.58 9.61
C GLU A 199 -5.69 7.58 8.88
N VAL A 200 -5.97 7.27 7.61
CA VAL A 200 -5.09 6.43 6.79
C VAL A 200 -3.75 7.13 6.52
N TYR A 201 -3.74 8.43 6.25
CA TYR A 201 -2.48 9.19 6.07
C TYR A 201 -1.65 9.23 7.36
N GLU A 202 -2.29 9.40 8.51
CA GLU A 202 -1.62 9.36 9.82
C GLU A 202 -1.03 7.95 10.10
N LEU A 203 -1.74 6.90 9.68
CA LEU A 203 -1.23 5.54 9.78
C LEU A 203 -0.01 5.34 8.88
N MET A 204 -0.05 5.80 7.62
CA MET A 204 1.11 5.77 6.72
C MET A 204 2.30 6.53 7.32
N ALA A 205 2.07 7.72 7.90
CA ALA A 205 3.13 8.48 8.55
C ALA A 205 3.76 7.74 9.74
N ARG A 206 2.97 7.04 10.56
CA ARG A 206 3.50 6.21 11.65
C ARG A 206 4.37 5.05 11.12
N LEU A 207 3.93 4.38 10.06
CA LEU A 207 4.73 3.32 9.43
C LEU A 207 6.10 3.83 8.96
N LEU A 208 6.15 5.03 8.39
CA LEU A 208 7.42 5.63 7.97
C LEU A 208 8.30 6.01 9.17
N GLU A 209 7.73 6.51 10.28
CA GLU A 209 8.45 6.79 11.53
C GLU A 209 9.07 5.50 12.13
N GLU A 210 8.43 4.35 11.90
CA GLU A 210 8.94 3.02 12.24
C GLU A 210 9.98 2.50 11.25
N GLY A 211 10.33 3.29 10.23
CA GLY A 211 11.31 2.94 9.20
C GLY A 211 10.77 2.02 8.10
N LYS A 212 9.46 1.88 7.99
CA LYS A 212 8.82 1.17 6.87
C LYS A 212 8.92 2.00 5.59
N ALA A 213 8.67 1.39 4.44
CA ALA A 213 8.65 2.02 3.13
C ALA A 213 7.30 1.81 2.46
N ILE A 214 6.84 2.78 1.67
CA ILE A 214 5.52 2.73 1.05
C ILE A 214 5.62 3.07 -0.44
N ILE A 215 5.05 2.20 -1.29
CA ILE A 215 4.71 2.51 -2.68
C ILE A 215 3.21 2.81 -2.69
N LEU A 216 2.86 4.06 -2.99
CA LEU A 216 1.48 4.55 -3.01
C LEU A 216 0.98 4.66 -4.45
N ILE A 217 -0.05 3.91 -4.79
CA ILE A 217 -0.78 4.06 -6.04
C ILE A 217 -2.06 4.82 -5.74
N SER A 218 -2.28 5.94 -6.41
CA SER A 218 -3.53 6.70 -6.29
C SER A 218 -3.91 7.35 -7.62
N SER A 219 -5.20 7.36 -7.92
CA SER A 219 -5.80 8.11 -9.02
C SER A 219 -6.03 9.58 -8.67
N GLU A 220 -5.93 9.92 -7.38
CA GLU A 220 -6.09 11.29 -6.90
C GLU A 220 -4.73 12.02 -6.93
N LEU A 221 -4.44 12.79 -7.99
CA LEU A 221 -3.19 13.56 -8.11
C LEU A 221 -2.86 14.44 -6.88
N PRO A 222 -3.83 15.13 -6.24
CA PRO A 222 -3.56 15.89 -5.03
C PRO A 222 -3.03 15.02 -3.88
N GLU A 223 -3.41 13.74 -3.82
CA GLU A 223 -2.91 12.79 -2.83
C GLU A 223 -1.45 12.42 -3.11
N ILE A 224 -1.15 12.05 -4.36
CA ILE A 224 0.22 11.76 -4.81
C ILE A 224 1.17 12.92 -4.53
N VAL A 225 0.81 14.13 -4.99
CA VAL A 225 1.64 15.35 -4.81
C VAL A 225 1.87 15.66 -3.33
N LYS A 226 0.88 15.41 -2.48
CA LYS A 226 0.97 15.77 -1.07
C LYS A 226 1.76 14.76 -0.22
N LEU A 227 1.64 13.48 -0.53
CA LEU A 227 2.15 12.41 0.33
C LEU A 227 3.51 11.87 -0.13
N SER A 228 3.80 11.93 -1.43
CA SER A 228 5.00 11.29 -1.98
C SER A 228 6.27 12.13 -1.75
N ASP A 229 7.40 11.45 -1.59
CA ASP A 229 8.75 12.04 -1.58
C ASP A 229 9.36 12.01 -2.98
N ARG A 230 9.04 10.94 -3.74
CA ARG A 230 9.31 10.77 -5.17
C ARG A 230 8.08 10.22 -5.87
N VAL A 231 7.96 10.47 -7.17
CA VAL A 231 6.84 9.99 -7.98
C VAL A 231 7.38 9.38 -9.26
N PHE A 232 7.04 8.12 -9.50
CA PHE A 232 7.20 7.47 -10.81
C PHE A 232 5.90 7.60 -11.59
N VAL A 233 6.02 7.96 -12.87
CA VAL A 233 4.86 8.12 -13.75
C VAL A 233 4.85 7.00 -14.78
N MET A 234 3.69 6.34 -14.92
CA MET A 234 3.47 5.31 -15.92
C MET A 234 2.61 5.82 -17.08
N HIS A 235 3.03 5.49 -18.29
CA HIS A 235 2.27 5.71 -19.51
C HIS A 235 2.33 4.45 -20.39
N LYS A 236 1.15 3.94 -20.80
CA LYS A 236 1.02 2.75 -21.67
C LYS A 236 1.92 1.57 -21.26
N GLY A 237 1.94 1.27 -19.99
CA GLY A 237 2.65 0.12 -19.45
C GLY A 237 4.15 0.32 -19.23
N LYS A 238 4.68 1.53 -19.35
CA LYS A 238 6.09 1.87 -19.11
C LYS A 238 6.22 2.92 -18.03
N THR A 239 7.28 2.85 -17.24
CA THR A 239 7.73 3.98 -16.40
C THR A 239 8.41 4.99 -17.33
N VAL A 240 7.87 6.22 -17.40
CA VAL A 240 8.32 7.25 -18.37
C VAL A 240 8.99 8.44 -17.70
N ALA A 241 8.75 8.69 -16.42
CA ALA A 241 9.36 9.79 -15.67
C ALA A 241 9.50 9.46 -14.19
N GLU A 242 10.45 10.11 -13.55
CA GLU A 242 10.63 10.17 -12.09
C GLU A 242 10.75 11.64 -11.68
N TYR A 243 10.02 12.04 -10.63
CA TYR A 243 10.02 13.40 -10.08
C TYR A 243 10.33 13.37 -8.60
N GLU A 244 11.08 14.37 -8.11
CA GLU A 244 11.38 14.55 -6.69
C GLU A 244 11.29 16.02 -6.28
N GLY A 245 11.07 16.28 -4.98
CA GLY A 245 11.05 17.62 -4.41
C GLY A 245 10.04 18.56 -5.09
N GLU A 246 10.50 19.74 -5.55
CA GLU A 246 9.66 20.77 -6.16
C GLU A 246 9.12 20.36 -7.54
N GLU A 247 9.68 19.34 -8.18
CA GLU A 247 9.21 18.85 -9.47
C GLU A 247 7.91 18.05 -9.34
N ILE A 248 7.53 17.62 -8.12
CA ILE A 248 6.29 16.90 -7.88
C ILE A 248 5.11 17.86 -7.95
N THR A 249 4.65 18.12 -9.16
CA THR A 249 3.47 18.95 -9.45
C THR A 249 2.43 18.18 -10.24
N GLN A 250 1.17 18.60 -10.13
CA GLN A 250 0.11 17.96 -10.92
C GLN A 250 0.36 18.13 -12.43
N GLU A 251 0.90 19.26 -12.83
CA GLU A 251 1.25 19.60 -14.22
C GLU A 251 2.30 18.62 -14.76
N ASN A 252 3.43 18.47 -14.07
CA ASN A 252 4.53 17.60 -14.51
C ASN A 252 4.06 16.13 -14.58
N ILE A 253 3.35 15.65 -13.55
CA ILE A 253 2.82 14.30 -13.52
C ILE A 253 1.86 14.06 -14.68
N MET A 254 0.92 15.00 -14.93
CA MET A 254 -0.03 14.87 -16.04
C MET A 254 0.63 14.95 -17.40
N TYR A 255 1.62 15.82 -17.56
CA TYR A 255 2.39 15.94 -18.79
C TYR A 255 3.02 14.60 -19.19
N SER A 256 3.78 13.96 -18.30
CA SER A 256 4.36 12.64 -18.53
C SER A 256 3.31 11.54 -18.68
N ALA A 257 2.22 11.59 -17.89
CA ALA A 257 1.17 10.59 -17.94
C ALA A 257 0.41 10.58 -19.28
N THR A 258 0.37 11.71 -20.01
CA THR A 258 -0.25 11.81 -21.34
C THR A 258 0.70 11.41 -22.48
N GLY A 259 2.00 11.21 -22.20
CA GLY A 259 3.01 10.85 -23.20
C GLY A 259 3.36 12.00 -24.14
N GLN A 260 3.21 13.23 -23.66
CA GLN A 260 3.77 14.40 -24.34
C GLN A 260 5.25 14.47 -23.95
N GLU A 261 6.13 14.47 -24.96
CA GLU A 261 7.57 14.71 -24.85
C GLU A 261 7.91 16.19 -25.01
#